data_02de855adb0bd7c28dae4c62498544f6
#
_entry.id   02de855adb0bd7c28dae4c62498544f6
#
_cell.length_a   1.000
_cell.length_b   1.000
_cell.length_c   1.000
_cell.angle_alpha   90.00
_cell.angle_beta   90.00
_cell.angle_gamma   90.00
#
_symmetry.space_group_name_H-M   'P 1'
#
loop_
_entity.id
_entity.type
_entity.pdbx_description
1 polymer ?
#
loop_
_entity_poly.entity_id
_entity_poly.type
_entity_poly.pdbx_seq_one_letter_code
_entity_poly.pdbx_strand_id
1 'polypeptide(L)'
;MTATLQAEVRSATVLRFDDGAPVRAASAVTAYEDGWLVVQDDATHGAWWRGSSISRVRVFPAVEGHDVFSEADGTKHLKPDLEAGCPVPGGVLLLGSGSTPARMRAAFLRGPAQPVLVADLGPLYATVIAALGLDPELLNLEGACVVGDRLRWFSRGSADLPSASVDVDLTGLLACFGGDPDAGAEAASHLAVTGVRRYDLGAADGVALAVTDALALDDGTVLVSAAAEDTPNPYDDGPVVATALALLDDDGVRALVRLPEVGGEPVKVEGLAPREVRPDGLEVLAVVDADDPEQPSAALVLDVRR
;
A
#
# COMPACT_ATOMS: atom_id res chain seq x y z
N MET A 1 10.76 21.37 -19.18
CA MET A 1 9.58 20.80 -19.90
C MET A 1 8.68 20.25 -18.83
N THR A 2 7.42 20.64 -18.77
CA THR A 2 6.44 20.07 -17.84
C THR A 2 6.20 18.62 -18.28
N ALA A 3 6.45 17.66 -17.41
CA ALA A 3 6.12 16.26 -17.68
C ALA A 3 4.60 16.15 -17.86
N THR A 4 4.16 15.45 -18.89
CA THR A 4 2.74 15.21 -19.13
C THR A 4 2.44 13.75 -18.78
N LEU A 5 1.61 13.53 -17.76
CA LEU A 5 1.17 12.20 -17.36
C LEU A 5 -0.19 11.91 -17.98
N GLN A 6 -0.34 10.71 -18.56
CA GLN A 6 -1.61 10.22 -19.11
C GLN A 6 -1.86 8.82 -18.58
N ALA A 7 -3.12 8.48 -18.33
CA ALA A 7 -3.52 7.16 -17.88
C ALA A 7 -4.82 6.71 -18.53
N GLU A 8 -4.86 5.47 -19.00
CA GLU A 8 -6.06 4.83 -19.56
C GLU A 8 -6.31 3.49 -18.87
N VAL A 9 -7.55 3.18 -18.54
CA VAL A 9 -7.96 1.84 -18.08
C VAL A 9 -8.13 0.93 -19.30
N ARG A 10 -7.32 -0.13 -19.37
CA ARG A 10 -7.35 -1.11 -20.46
C ARG A 10 -8.32 -2.24 -20.19
N SER A 11 -8.39 -2.69 -18.95
CA SER A 11 -9.29 -3.76 -18.50
C SER A 11 -9.56 -3.66 -17.01
N ALA A 12 -10.67 -4.27 -16.58
CA ALA A 12 -11.01 -4.49 -15.19
C ALA A 12 -11.37 -5.97 -15.00
N THR A 13 -10.91 -6.56 -13.91
CA THR A 13 -11.12 -7.97 -13.57
C THR A 13 -11.53 -8.07 -12.11
N VAL A 14 -12.67 -8.70 -11.85
CA VAL A 14 -13.13 -9.00 -10.49
C VAL A 14 -12.29 -10.13 -9.91
N LEU A 15 -11.81 -9.99 -8.67
CA LEU A 15 -10.93 -10.95 -8.04
C LEU A 15 -11.72 -11.94 -7.17
N ARG A 16 -11.61 -13.23 -7.50
CA ARG A 16 -12.17 -14.32 -6.73
C ARG A 16 -11.17 -15.45 -6.60
N PHE A 17 -11.11 -16.06 -5.43
CA PHE A 17 -10.36 -17.29 -5.22
C PHE A 17 -10.93 -18.45 -6.06
N ASP A 18 -10.11 -19.46 -6.29
CA ASP A 18 -10.48 -20.65 -7.09
C ASP A 18 -11.69 -21.40 -6.53
N ASP A 19 -12.01 -21.24 -5.24
CA ASP A 19 -13.21 -21.78 -4.59
C ASP A 19 -14.47 -20.88 -4.76
N GLY A 20 -14.34 -19.75 -5.47
CA GLY A 20 -15.41 -18.79 -5.73
C GLY A 20 -15.59 -17.70 -4.66
N ALA A 21 -14.90 -17.80 -3.52
CA ALA A 21 -14.94 -16.76 -2.50
C ALA A 21 -14.37 -15.43 -3.03
N PRO A 22 -14.87 -14.28 -2.60
CA PRO A 22 -14.32 -12.98 -3.01
C PRO A 22 -12.91 -12.76 -2.42
N VAL A 23 -12.01 -12.12 -3.18
CA VAL A 23 -10.89 -11.39 -2.63
C VAL A 23 -11.45 -10.04 -2.19
N ARG A 24 -11.21 -9.64 -0.95
CA ARG A 24 -11.82 -8.43 -0.34
C ARG A 24 -10.74 -7.53 0.21
N ALA A 25 -11.10 -6.29 0.45
CA ALA A 25 -10.24 -5.33 1.15
C ALA A 25 -8.81 -5.34 0.58
N ALA A 26 -8.69 -5.27 -0.76
CA ALA A 26 -7.40 -5.28 -1.42
C ALA A 26 -6.68 -3.97 -1.17
N SER A 27 -5.60 -4.02 -0.38
CA SER A 27 -4.83 -2.87 0.10
C SER A 27 -3.48 -2.69 -0.59
N ALA A 28 -2.92 -3.74 -1.19
CA ALA A 28 -1.68 -3.65 -1.95
C ALA A 28 -1.60 -4.74 -3.02
N VAL A 29 -0.75 -4.52 -4.04
CA VAL A 29 -0.39 -5.56 -5.01
C VAL A 29 1.10 -5.50 -5.32
N THR A 30 1.74 -6.66 -5.42
CA THR A 30 3.15 -6.75 -5.73
C THR A 30 3.48 -8.01 -6.52
N ALA A 31 4.60 -8.01 -7.25
CA ALA A 31 5.12 -9.22 -7.86
C ALA A 31 5.48 -10.26 -6.79
N TYR A 32 5.06 -11.50 -6.98
CA TYR A 32 5.34 -12.59 -6.06
C TYR A 32 5.50 -13.90 -6.82
N GLU A 33 6.69 -14.48 -6.73
CA GLU A 33 7.05 -15.71 -7.45
C GLU A 33 6.75 -15.58 -8.96
N ASP A 34 5.91 -16.47 -9.51
CA ASP A 34 5.48 -16.51 -10.90
C ASP A 34 4.17 -15.75 -11.17
N GLY A 35 3.77 -14.84 -10.27
CA GLY A 35 2.50 -14.11 -10.36
C GLY A 35 2.45 -12.84 -9.53
N TRP A 36 1.28 -12.56 -8.99
CA TRP A 36 0.99 -11.38 -8.20
C TRP A 36 0.46 -11.77 -6.82
N LEU A 37 0.89 -11.07 -5.80
CA LEU A 37 0.29 -11.11 -4.48
C LEU A 37 -0.61 -9.89 -4.33
N VAL A 38 -1.91 -10.12 -4.15
CA VAL A 38 -2.86 -9.10 -3.70
C VAL A 38 -3.02 -9.26 -2.20
N VAL A 39 -2.68 -8.22 -1.46
CA VAL A 39 -2.80 -8.16 0.00
C VAL A 39 -4.23 -7.78 0.36
N GLN A 40 -4.73 -8.32 1.45
CA GLN A 40 -6.03 -7.97 2.05
C GLN A 40 -5.75 -7.40 3.45
N ASP A 41 -6.24 -6.21 3.76
CA ASP A 41 -6.01 -5.57 5.06
C ASP A 41 -6.77 -6.27 6.20
N ASP A 42 -7.92 -6.88 5.85
CA ASP A 42 -8.84 -7.56 6.76
C ASP A 42 -8.54 -9.06 6.97
N ALA A 43 -7.39 -9.57 6.47
CA ALA A 43 -7.08 -10.99 6.53
C ALA A 43 -5.59 -11.29 6.76
N THR A 44 -5.30 -12.50 7.27
CA THR A 44 -3.93 -13.03 7.43
C THR A 44 -3.46 -13.82 6.22
N HIS A 45 -4.25 -13.86 5.16
CA HIS A 45 -3.90 -14.43 3.87
C HIS A 45 -4.10 -13.41 2.76
N GLY A 46 -3.23 -13.44 1.76
CA GLY A 46 -3.38 -12.71 0.52
C GLY A 46 -3.88 -13.62 -0.60
N ALA A 47 -4.13 -13.02 -1.75
CA ALA A 47 -4.51 -13.72 -2.96
C ALA A 47 -3.29 -13.84 -3.90
N TRP A 48 -2.79 -15.05 -4.07
CA TRP A 48 -1.70 -15.34 -5.02
C TRP A 48 -2.31 -15.64 -6.40
N TRP A 49 -2.20 -14.67 -7.28
CA TRP A 49 -2.78 -14.68 -8.61
C TRP A 49 -1.77 -15.12 -9.67
N ARG A 50 -2.02 -16.26 -10.32
CA ARG A 50 -1.18 -16.86 -11.38
C ARG A 50 -2.02 -17.23 -12.59
N GLY A 51 -1.84 -16.53 -13.69
CA GLY A 51 -2.65 -16.77 -14.89
C GLY A 51 -4.15 -16.63 -14.60
N SER A 52 -4.89 -17.73 -14.64
CA SER A 52 -6.32 -17.77 -14.32
C SER A 52 -6.65 -18.26 -12.90
N SER A 53 -5.64 -18.64 -12.11
CA SER A 53 -5.82 -19.21 -10.76
C SER A 53 -5.52 -18.14 -9.70
N ILE A 54 -6.37 -18.09 -8.67
CA ILE A 54 -6.16 -17.25 -7.49
C ILE A 54 -6.33 -18.12 -6.25
N SER A 55 -5.21 -18.38 -5.58
CA SER A 55 -5.17 -19.20 -4.36
C SER A 55 -4.79 -18.39 -3.15
N ARG A 56 -5.21 -18.85 -1.95
CA ARG A 56 -4.80 -18.20 -0.70
C ARG A 56 -3.34 -18.51 -0.39
N VAL A 57 -2.61 -17.51 0.04
CA VAL A 57 -1.25 -17.65 0.60
C VAL A 57 -1.18 -16.94 1.95
N ARG A 58 -0.53 -17.56 2.92
CA ARG A 58 -0.34 -16.96 4.25
C ARG A 58 0.58 -15.73 4.13
N VAL A 59 0.11 -14.57 4.61
CA VAL A 59 0.88 -13.32 4.65
C VAL A 59 1.15 -12.83 6.07
N PHE A 60 0.37 -13.33 7.03
CA PHE A 60 0.53 -13.03 8.45
C PHE A 60 0.10 -14.24 9.30
N PRO A 61 0.65 -14.48 10.48
CA PRO A 61 0.13 -15.48 11.42
C PRO A 61 -1.31 -15.16 11.83
N ALA A 62 -2.09 -16.20 12.17
CA ALA A 62 -3.40 -15.99 12.77
C ALA A 62 -3.29 -15.13 14.04
N VAL A 63 -4.18 -14.17 14.22
CA VAL A 63 -4.21 -13.30 15.40
C VAL A 63 -5.33 -13.76 16.30
N GLU A 64 -5.01 -14.21 17.52
CA GLU A 64 -5.95 -14.77 18.49
C GLU A 64 -6.83 -15.92 17.92
N GLY A 65 -6.27 -16.65 16.94
CA GLY A 65 -6.96 -17.76 16.25
C GLY A 65 -7.85 -17.33 15.08
N HIS A 66 -7.89 -16.05 14.76
CA HIS A 66 -8.64 -15.51 13.62
C HIS A 66 -7.75 -15.31 12.40
N ASP A 67 -8.30 -15.55 11.22
CA ASP A 67 -7.67 -15.35 9.92
C ASP A 67 -8.38 -14.26 9.09
N VAL A 68 -9.58 -13.85 9.47
CA VAL A 68 -10.37 -12.79 8.84
C VAL A 68 -10.97 -11.93 9.94
N PHE A 69 -11.04 -10.64 9.70
CA PHE A 69 -11.43 -9.65 10.69
C PHE A 69 -12.58 -8.79 10.18
N SER A 70 -13.59 -8.55 11.01
CA SER A 70 -14.73 -7.72 10.66
C SER A 70 -15.31 -7.00 11.86
N GLU A 71 -16.09 -5.95 11.62
CA GLU A 71 -16.88 -5.30 12.66
C GLU A 71 -18.02 -6.19 13.14
N ALA A 72 -18.64 -6.94 12.20
CA ALA A 72 -19.76 -7.82 12.51
C ALA A 72 -19.37 -8.93 13.52
N ASP A 73 -18.13 -9.42 13.44
CA ASP A 73 -17.60 -10.42 14.35
C ASP A 73 -16.90 -9.81 15.58
N GLY A 74 -16.81 -8.48 15.65
CA GLY A 74 -16.12 -7.75 16.72
C GLY A 74 -14.60 -7.91 16.71
N THR A 75 -14.01 -8.36 15.59
CA THR A 75 -12.60 -8.70 15.47
C THR A 75 -11.77 -7.65 14.72
N LYS A 76 -12.38 -6.58 14.18
CA LYS A 76 -11.69 -5.54 13.39
C LYS A 76 -10.47 -4.94 14.13
N HIS A 77 -10.51 -4.85 15.46
CA HIS A 77 -9.40 -4.33 16.26
C HIS A 77 -8.16 -5.23 16.25
N LEU A 78 -8.29 -6.50 15.85
CA LEU A 78 -7.21 -7.48 15.78
C LEU A 78 -6.53 -7.51 14.41
N LYS A 79 -7.12 -6.87 13.38
CA LYS A 79 -6.57 -6.95 12.00
C LYS A 79 -5.13 -6.46 11.97
N PRO A 80 -4.23 -7.14 11.21
CA PRO A 80 -2.85 -6.67 11.03
C PRO A 80 -2.77 -5.38 10.20
N ASP A 81 -3.81 -5.08 9.43
CA ASP A 81 -3.96 -3.82 8.67
C ASP A 81 -2.78 -3.56 7.75
N LEU A 82 -2.44 -4.56 6.92
CA LEU A 82 -1.32 -4.47 5.98
C LEU A 82 -1.73 -3.60 4.80
N GLU A 83 -1.18 -2.39 4.71
CA GLU A 83 -1.58 -1.37 3.73
C GLU A 83 -0.51 -1.09 2.67
N ALA A 84 0.69 -1.62 2.82
CA ALA A 84 1.74 -1.44 1.85
C ALA A 84 2.46 -2.75 1.56
N GLY A 85 2.82 -2.97 0.29
CA GLY A 85 3.57 -4.15 -0.11
C GLY A 85 4.54 -3.85 -1.24
N CYS A 86 5.83 -4.19 -1.06
CA CYS A 86 6.82 -4.00 -2.11
C CYS A 86 7.82 -5.15 -2.20
N PRO A 87 8.35 -5.43 -3.41
CA PRO A 87 9.43 -6.38 -3.56
C PRO A 87 10.72 -5.82 -2.95
N VAL A 88 11.42 -6.68 -2.21
CA VAL A 88 12.70 -6.36 -1.59
C VAL A 88 13.69 -7.51 -1.82
N PRO A 89 15.00 -7.32 -1.59
CA PRO A 89 15.95 -8.42 -1.70
C PRO A 89 15.54 -9.63 -0.85
N GLY A 90 15.32 -10.77 -1.49
CA GLY A 90 14.96 -12.03 -0.84
C GLY A 90 13.48 -12.26 -0.60
N GLY A 91 12.58 -11.40 -1.08
CA GLY A 91 11.14 -11.64 -0.95
C GLY A 91 10.26 -10.40 -1.09
N VAL A 92 9.16 -10.40 -0.38
CA VAL A 92 8.17 -9.30 -0.33
C VAL A 92 8.06 -8.80 1.10
N LEU A 93 8.13 -7.49 1.27
CA LEU A 93 7.88 -6.79 2.53
C LEU A 93 6.45 -6.28 2.52
N LEU A 94 5.70 -6.56 3.59
CA LEU A 94 4.36 -6.04 3.84
C LEU A 94 4.38 -5.24 5.14
N LEU A 95 3.73 -4.09 5.15
CA LEU A 95 3.80 -3.12 6.24
C LEU A 95 2.39 -2.75 6.70
N GLY A 96 2.17 -2.70 7.99
CA GLY A 96 0.91 -2.24 8.57
C GLY A 96 0.73 -0.73 8.48
N SER A 97 -0.50 -0.25 8.64
CA SER A 97 -0.82 1.20 8.59
C SER A 97 -0.20 2.01 9.74
N GLY A 98 0.07 1.37 10.89
CA GLY A 98 0.53 2.05 12.10
C GLY A 98 -0.55 2.84 12.85
N SER A 99 -1.80 2.82 12.38
CA SER A 99 -2.92 3.59 12.94
C SER A 99 -3.29 3.21 14.38
N THR A 100 -2.83 2.03 14.83
CA THR A 100 -2.91 1.58 16.23
C THR A 100 -1.64 0.79 16.60
N PRO A 101 -1.30 0.61 17.88
CA PRO A 101 -0.14 -0.20 18.27
C PRO A 101 -0.17 -1.63 17.73
N ALA A 102 -1.35 -2.25 17.59
CA ALA A 102 -1.51 -3.60 17.02
C ALA A 102 -1.15 -3.67 15.53
N ARG A 103 -1.18 -2.54 14.82
CA ARG A 103 -0.92 -2.39 13.39
C ARG A 103 0.50 -1.89 13.08
N MET A 104 1.33 -1.67 14.11
CA MET A 104 2.74 -1.28 13.98
C MET A 104 3.64 -2.49 13.74
N ARG A 105 3.23 -3.38 12.83
CA ARG A 105 3.92 -4.64 12.52
C ARG A 105 4.16 -4.75 11.02
N ALA A 106 5.13 -5.58 10.67
CA ALA A 106 5.43 -5.90 9.29
C ALA A 106 5.62 -7.41 9.11
N ALA A 107 5.39 -7.88 7.88
CA ALA A 107 5.62 -9.26 7.48
C ALA A 107 6.62 -9.32 6.33
N PHE A 108 7.51 -10.33 6.35
CA PHE A 108 8.45 -10.60 5.28
C PHE A 108 8.23 -12.01 4.75
N LEU A 109 7.87 -12.10 3.47
CA LEU A 109 7.56 -13.32 2.75
C LEU A 109 8.72 -13.69 1.83
N ARG A 110 9.35 -14.83 2.08
CA ARG A 110 10.46 -15.36 1.26
C ARG A 110 10.01 -16.35 0.20
N GLY A 111 8.73 -16.70 0.18
CA GLY A 111 8.11 -17.65 -0.74
C GLY A 111 6.97 -18.42 -0.08
N PRO A 112 6.08 -19.07 -0.85
CA PRO A 112 4.83 -19.66 -0.34
C PRO A 112 5.05 -20.89 0.55
N ALA A 113 6.20 -21.56 0.44
CA ALA A 113 6.59 -22.70 1.26
C ALA A 113 7.42 -22.34 2.49
N GLN A 114 7.75 -21.06 2.67
CA GLN A 114 8.55 -20.56 3.77
C GLN A 114 7.64 -19.99 4.88
N PRO A 115 8.02 -20.10 6.16
CA PRO A 115 7.32 -19.39 7.22
C PRO A 115 7.36 -17.88 6.98
N VAL A 116 6.25 -17.22 7.25
CA VAL A 116 6.18 -15.76 7.29
C VAL A 116 6.98 -15.27 8.49
N LEU A 117 7.88 -14.33 8.27
CA LEU A 117 8.59 -13.65 9.35
C LEU A 117 7.82 -12.37 9.70
N VAL A 118 7.61 -12.12 10.99
CA VAL A 118 6.92 -10.92 11.48
C VAL A 118 7.84 -10.16 12.41
N ALA A 119 7.86 -8.84 12.26
CA ALA A 119 8.58 -7.94 13.14
C ALA A 119 7.60 -6.94 13.78
N ASP A 120 7.81 -6.65 15.06
CA ASP A 120 7.24 -5.49 15.74
C ASP A 120 8.10 -4.28 15.40
N LEU A 121 7.52 -3.32 14.70
CA LEU A 121 8.17 -2.09 14.28
C LEU A 121 7.70 -0.86 15.09
N GLY A 122 7.02 -1.05 16.22
CA GLY A 122 6.54 0.04 17.07
C GLY A 122 7.58 1.14 17.33
N PRO A 123 8.86 0.81 17.67
CA PRO A 123 9.90 1.82 17.83
C PRO A 123 10.18 2.64 16.56
N LEU A 124 10.16 2.00 15.37
CA LEU A 124 10.32 2.69 14.09
C LEU A 124 9.13 3.60 13.79
N TYR A 125 7.89 3.13 14.02
CA TYR A 125 6.70 3.97 13.85
C TYR A 125 6.74 5.22 14.73
N ALA A 126 7.20 5.10 15.98
CA ALA A 126 7.39 6.26 16.86
C ALA A 126 8.40 7.27 16.28
N THR A 127 9.47 6.78 15.65
CA THR A 127 10.46 7.63 14.96
C THR A 127 9.84 8.30 13.72
N VAL A 128 9.02 7.59 12.95
CA VAL A 128 8.28 8.14 11.79
C VAL A 128 7.31 9.24 12.24
N ILE A 129 6.50 9.00 13.27
CA ILE A 129 5.59 9.99 13.85
C ILE A 129 6.34 11.26 14.22
N ALA A 130 7.46 11.12 14.94
CA ALA A 130 8.28 12.26 15.36
C ALA A 130 8.88 13.00 14.17
N ALA A 131 9.39 12.30 13.15
CA ALA A 131 9.96 12.88 11.95
C ALA A 131 8.92 13.64 11.11
N LEU A 132 7.70 13.11 10.99
CA LEU A 132 6.59 13.76 10.31
C LEU A 132 5.97 14.90 11.14
N GLY A 133 6.20 14.93 12.45
CA GLY A 133 5.60 15.90 13.38
C GLY A 133 4.10 15.72 13.52
N LEU A 134 3.63 14.47 13.46
CA LEU A 134 2.21 14.11 13.55
C LEU A 134 1.79 13.86 15.00
N ASP A 135 0.51 14.05 15.27
CA ASP A 135 -0.15 13.38 16.38
C ASP A 135 -0.19 11.88 16.09
N PRO A 136 0.17 11.00 17.04
CA PRO A 136 0.12 9.54 16.83
C PRO A 136 -1.23 9.03 16.30
N GLU A 137 -2.33 9.65 16.71
CA GLU A 137 -3.69 9.30 16.24
C GLU A 137 -3.95 9.65 14.77
N LEU A 138 -3.07 10.44 14.13
CA LEU A 138 -3.21 10.82 12.72
C LEU A 138 -2.30 10.02 11.78
N LEU A 139 -1.53 9.07 12.33
CA LEU A 139 -0.68 8.23 11.51
C LEU A 139 -1.52 7.22 10.72
N ASN A 140 -1.39 7.25 9.40
CA ASN A 140 -1.88 6.22 8.50
C ASN A 140 -0.87 6.06 7.35
N LEU A 141 -0.10 4.97 7.36
CA LEU A 141 0.92 4.70 6.34
C LEU A 141 0.35 3.70 5.34
N GLU A 142 0.24 4.09 4.08
CA GLU A 142 -0.41 3.29 3.06
C GLU A 142 0.57 2.81 1.97
N GLY A 143 1.29 3.68 1.30
CA GLY A 143 2.17 3.26 0.22
C GLY A 143 3.63 3.04 0.65
N ALA A 144 4.32 2.08 0.02
CA ALA A 144 5.76 1.91 0.19
C ALA A 144 6.44 1.40 -1.08
N CYS A 145 7.63 1.93 -1.36
CA CYS A 145 8.45 1.46 -2.48
C CYS A 145 9.95 1.54 -2.15
N VAL A 146 10.77 0.80 -2.90
CA VAL A 146 12.22 0.84 -2.74
C VAL A 146 12.82 1.81 -3.74
N VAL A 147 13.51 2.85 -3.24
CA VAL A 147 14.26 3.82 -4.04
C VAL A 147 15.74 3.73 -3.67
N GLY A 148 16.55 3.17 -4.55
CA GLY A 148 17.95 2.88 -4.29
C GLY A 148 18.13 1.87 -3.15
N ASP A 149 18.76 2.28 -2.05
CA ASP A 149 18.97 1.48 -0.83
C ASP A 149 17.98 1.82 0.29
N ARG A 150 16.94 2.57 0.00
CA ARG A 150 15.96 3.07 0.95
C ARG A 150 14.56 2.51 0.68
N LEU A 151 13.84 2.18 1.76
CA LEU A 151 12.40 2.10 1.73
C LEU A 151 11.85 3.52 1.84
N ARG A 152 11.10 3.97 0.83
CA ARG A 152 10.30 5.20 0.91
C ARG A 152 8.90 4.82 1.32
N TRP A 153 8.43 5.37 2.44
CA TRP A 153 7.17 5.02 3.08
C TRP A 153 6.27 6.24 3.17
N PHE A 154 5.02 6.11 2.74
CA PHE A 154 4.11 7.22 2.54
C PHE A 154 3.03 7.23 3.62
N SER A 155 2.84 8.41 4.22
CA SER A 155 1.67 8.73 5.03
C SER A 155 0.60 9.34 4.13
N ARG A 156 -0.60 8.79 4.23
CA ARG A 156 -1.77 9.20 3.45
C ARG A 156 -2.04 10.70 3.56
N GLY A 157 -1.97 11.24 4.78
CA GLY A 157 -2.44 12.60 5.06
C GLY A 157 -3.96 12.64 5.31
N SER A 158 -4.52 13.85 5.33
CA SER A 158 -5.95 14.10 5.52
C SER A 158 -6.33 15.44 4.91
N ALA A 159 -7.57 15.89 5.08
CA ALA A 159 -8.04 17.19 4.60
C ALA A 159 -7.16 18.37 5.05
N ASP A 160 -6.64 18.29 6.28
CA ASP A 160 -5.82 19.35 6.90
C ASP A 160 -4.30 19.05 6.90
N LEU A 161 -3.91 17.85 6.46
CA LEU A 161 -2.52 17.39 6.45
C LEU A 161 -2.15 16.85 5.06
N PRO A 162 -1.12 17.43 4.40
CA PRO A 162 -0.67 16.91 3.11
C PRO A 162 -0.12 15.51 3.28
N SER A 163 -0.24 14.69 2.23
CA SER A 163 0.49 13.43 2.14
C SER A 163 2.00 13.68 2.31
N ALA A 164 2.68 12.74 2.93
CA ALA A 164 4.11 12.87 3.21
C ALA A 164 4.83 11.53 2.98
N SER A 165 6.15 11.58 2.83
CA SER A 165 6.97 10.36 2.85
C SER A 165 8.21 10.54 3.71
N VAL A 166 8.73 9.39 4.13
CA VAL A 166 10.01 9.26 4.82
C VAL A 166 10.84 8.16 4.15
N ASP A 167 12.16 8.25 4.30
CA ASP A 167 13.08 7.22 3.83
C ASP A 167 13.70 6.50 5.05
N VAL A 168 13.68 5.15 5.00
CA VAL A 168 14.27 4.25 6.01
C VAL A 168 15.34 3.39 5.35
N ASP A 169 16.45 3.12 6.04
CA ASP A 169 17.48 2.20 5.53
C ASP A 169 16.91 0.79 5.33
N LEU A 170 16.91 0.30 4.09
CA LEU A 170 16.30 -0.97 3.75
C LEU A 170 17.05 -2.16 4.38
N THR A 171 18.38 -2.11 4.41
CA THR A 171 19.19 -3.19 4.99
C THR A 171 18.92 -3.34 6.48
N GLY A 172 18.90 -2.22 7.20
CA GLY A 172 18.58 -2.21 8.63
C GLY A 172 17.15 -2.66 8.90
N LEU A 173 16.19 -2.24 8.07
CA LEU A 173 14.80 -2.68 8.20
C LEU A 173 14.66 -4.20 8.01
N LEU A 174 15.31 -4.76 7.00
CA LEU A 174 15.27 -6.21 6.76
C LEU A 174 15.96 -7.01 7.87
N ALA A 175 16.92 -6.43 8.59
CA ALA A 175 17.55 -7.07 9.74
C ALA A 175 16.58 -7.25 10.93
N CYS A 176 15.47 -6.51 11.00
CA CYS A 176 14.44 -6.67 12.03
C CYS A 176 13.72 -8.03 11.94
N PHE A 177 13.84 -8.75 10.82
CA PHE A 177 13.19 -10.05 10.59
C PHE A 177 14.10 -11.25 10.92
N GLY A 178 14.99 -11.11 11.88
CA GLY A 178 15.97 -12.14 12.27
C GLY A 178 15.42 -13.35 13.02
N GLY A 179 14.11 -13.43 13.28
CA GLY A 179 13.43 -14.57 13.92
C GLY A 179 13.29 -14.48 15.43
N ASP A 180 14.00 -13.60 16.11
CA ASP A 180 13.79 -13.25 17.52
C ASP A 180 13.02 -11.91 17.59
N PRO A 181 11.77 -11.90 18.11
CA PRO A 181 10.96 -10.68 18.15
C PRO A 181 11.58 -9.54 18.98
N ASP A 182 12.22 -9.87 20.12
CA ASP A 182 12.86 -8.86 20.99
C ASP A 182 14.07 -8.22 20.30
N ALA A 183 14.89 -9.04 19.63
CA ALA A 183 16.01 -8.55 18.81
C ALA A 183 15.54 -7.72 17.61
N GLY A 184 14.40 -8.11 17.02
CA GLY A 184 13.77 -7.35 15.94
C GLY A 184 13.30 -5.96 16.39
N ALA A 185 12.61 -5.86 17.52
CA ALA A 185 12.17 -4.59 18.09
C ALA A 185 13.35 -3.70 18.53
N GLU A 186 14.42 -4.29 19.07
CA GLU A 186 15.66 -3.59 19.39
C GLU A 186 16.29 -3.01 18.10
N ALA A 187 16.42 -3.82 17.05
CA ALA A 187 16.94 -3.36 15.76
C ALA A 187 16.09 -2.21 15.19
N ALA A 188 14.76 -2.31 15.27
CA ALA A 188 13.84 -1.26 14.82
C ALA A 188 14.04 0.07 15.57
N SER A 189 14.44 0.03 16.85
CA SER A 189 14.68 1.23 17.66
C SER A 189 15.93 2.03 17.23
N HIS A 190 16.82 1.41 16.48
CA HIS A 190 18.05 2.04 15.96
C HIS A 190 17.91 2.56 14.54
N LEU A 191 16.77 2.32 13.88
CA LEU A 191 16.54 2.79 12.51
C LEU A 191 16.32 4.30 12.48
N ALA A 192 17.14 4.98 11.68
CA ALA A 192 16.98 6.40 11.41
C ALA A 192 15.95 6.62 10.30
N VAL A 193 15.10 7.60 10.51
CA VAL A 193 14.18 8.13 9.52
C VAL A 193 14.78 9.40 8.92
N THR A 194 14.81 9.49 7.60
CA THR A 194 15.40 10.58 6.84
C THR A 194 14.49 11.00 5.69
N GLY A 195 14.89 11.99 4.90
CA GLY A 195 14.25 12.33 3.64
C GLY A 195 12.76 12.67 3.76
N VAL A 196 12.36 13.38 4.82
CA VAL A 196 10.97 13.82 5.00
C VAL A 196 10.56 14.73 3.85
N ARG A 197 9.49 14.35 3.14
CA ARG A 197 8.90 15.13 2.03
C ARG A 197 7.41 15.28 2.27
N ARG A 198 6.83 16.37 1.77
CA ARG A 198 5.38 16.63 1.80
C ARG A 198 4.89 16.93 0.40
N TYR A 199 3.71 16.43 0.06
CA TYR A 199 3.17 16.50 -1.29
C TYR A 199 1.78 17.15 -1.27
N ASP A 200 1.65 18.26 -1.98
CA ASP A 200 0.35 18.85 -2.30
C ASP A 200 -0.13 18.27 -3.63
N LEU A 201 -1.04 17.33 -3.56
CA LEU A 201 -1.67 16.67 -4.72
C LEU A 201 -2.89 17.44 -5.23
N GLY A 202 -3.26 18.55 -4.57
CA GLY A 202 -4.46 19.29 -4.86
C GLY A 202 -5.73 18.59 -4.38
N ALA A 203 -6.85 18.94 -5.00
CA ALA A 203 -8.16 18.45 -4.61
C ALA A 203 -9.04 18.12 -5.83
N ALA A 204 -10.00 17.24 -5.64
CA ALA A 204 -11.07 16.95 -6.57
C ALA A 204 -12.41 17.32 -5.93
N ASP A 205 -13.17 18.20 -6.58
CA ASP A 205 -14.49 18.67 -6.13
C ASP A 205 -14.49 19.21 -4.66
N GLY A 206 -13.35 19.80 -4.25
CA GLY A 206 -13.15 20.34 -2.90
C GLY A 206 -12.62 19.34 -1.88
N VAL A 207 -12.46 18.06 -2.24
CA VAL A 207 -11.91 16.99 -1.39
C VAL A 207 -10.45 16.80 -1.72
N ALA A 208 -9.57 16.83 -0.73
CA ALA A 208 -8.12 16.68 -0.91
C ALA A 208 -7.77 15.29 -1.43
N LEU A 209 -6.80 15.23 -2.37
CA LEU A 209 -6.21 13.96 -2.82
C LEU A 209 -5.16 13.51 -1.80
N ALA A 210 -5.28 12.28 -1.34
CA ALA A 210 -4.39 11.63 -0.38
C ALA A 210 -3.76 10.37 -0.98
N VAL A 211 -2.46 10.14 -0.78
CA VAL A 211 -1.74 8.96 -1.30
C VAL A 211 -2.34 7.68 -0.74
N THR A 212 -2.52 6.68 -1.59
CA THR A 212 -3.00 5.33 -1.25
C THR A 212 -1.97 4.25 -1.53
N ASP A 213 -1.10 4.40 -2.54
CA ASP A 213 0.04 3.49 -2.76
C ASP A 213 1.15 4.15 -3.56
N ALA A 214 2.31 3.50 -3.64
CA ALA A 214 3.50 4.02 -4.29
C ALA A 214 4.31 2.95 -5.03
N LEU A 215 4.72 3.28 -6.25
CA LEU A 215 5.54 2.45 -7.13
C LEU A 215 6.81 3.21 -7.55
N ALA A 216 7.98 2.72 -7.17
CA ALA A 216 9.24 3.28 -7.64
C ALA A 216 9.48 2.98 -9.12
N LEU A 217 10.01 3.96 -9.86
CA LEU A 217 10.39 3.83 -11.25
C LEU A 217 11.92 3.84 -11.40
N ASP A 218 12.42 3.28 -12.51
CA ASP A 218 13.86 3.08 -12.74
C ASP A 218 14.68 4.37 -12.77
N ASP A 219 14.04 5.52 -13.03
CA ASP A 219 14.69 6.84 -13.04
C ASP A 219 14.73 7.53 -11.66
N GLY A 220 14.31 6.84 -10.61
CA GLY A 220 14.26 7.34 -9.24
C GLY A 220 13.02 8.17 -8.91
N THR A 221 12.12 8.39 -9.89
CA THR A 221 10.81 8.96 -9.61
C THR A 221 9.87 7.91 -9.00
N VAL A 222 8.78 8.36 -8.39
CA VAL A 222 7.76 7.49 -7.79
C VAL A 222 6.41 7.81 -8.41
N LEU A 223 5.73 6.80 -8.93
CA LEU A 223 4.32 6.88 -9.30
C LEU A 223 3.49 6.56 -8.06
N VAL A 224 2.58 7.44 -7.67
CA VAL A 224 1.64 7.20 -6.58
C VAL A 224 0.22 7.16 -7.09
N SER A 225 -0.63 6.35 -6.48
CA SER A 225 -2.07 6.52 -6.51
C SER A 225 -2.51 7.47 -5.39
N ALA A 226 -3.59 8.18 -5.63
CA ALA A 226 -4.19 9.07 -4.64
C ALA A 226 -5.69 9.08 -4.81
N ALA A 227 -6.43 9.03 -3.71
CA ALA A 227 -7.88 9.11 -3.69
C ALA A 227 -8.35 10.38 -2.97
N ALA A 228 -9.41 10.99 -3.49
CA ALA A 228 -10.18 12.01 -2.82
C ALA A 228 -11.40 11.34 -2.19
N GLU A 229 -11.35 11.12 -0.88
CA GLU A 229 -12.46 10.55 -0.10
C GLU A 229 -13.10 11.61 0.76
N ASP A 230 -14.39 11.75 0.64
CA ASP A 230 -15.18 12.69 1.46
C ASP A 230 -15.45 12.08 2.84
N THR A 231 -14.43 12.18 3.70
CA THR A 231 -14.44 11.63 5.06
C THR A 231 -13.96 12.69 6.07
N PRO A 232 -14.52 12.72 7.28
CA PRO A 232 -14.12 13.69 8.30
C PRO A 232 -12.77 13.38 8.96
N ASN A 233 -12.22 12.17 8.77
CA ASN A 233 -10.98 11.75 9.42
C ASN A 233 -10.26 10.69 8.54
N PRO A 234 -8.95 10.40 8.80
CA PRO A 234 -8.17 9.47 7.97
C PRO A 234 -8.47 7.98 8.21
N TYR A 235 -9.39 7.61 9.07
CA TYR A 235 -9.67 6.22 9.47
C TYR A 235 -11.03 5.70 9.01
N ASP A 236 -11.98 6.60 8.76
CA ASP A 236 -13.30 6.22 8.28
C ASP A 236 -13.30 6.31 6.77
N ASP A 237 -13.80 5.27 6.13
CA ASP A 237 -14.02 5.26 4.70
C ASP A 237 -15.17 6.21 4.35
N GLY A 238 -15.02 6.94 3.26
CA GLY A 238 -16.01 7.86 2.73
C GLY A 238 -16.23 7.64 1.24
N PRO A 239 -17.24 8.27 0.64
CA PRO A 239 -17.43 8.15 -0.80
C PRO A 239 -16.22 8.71 -1.54
N VAL A 240 -15.69 7.90 -2.46
CA VAL A 240 -14.60 8.31 -3.35
C VAL A 240 -15.13 9.26 -4.40
N VAL A 241 -14.61 10.49 -4.44
CA VAL A 241 -15.01 11.53 -5.42
C VAL A 241 -14.15 11.47 -6.66
N ALA A 242 -12.88 11.10 -6.51
CA ALA A 242 -11.94 10.92 -7.62
C ALA A 242 -10.72 10.13 -7.20
N THR A 243 -10.07 9.52 -8.19
CA THR A 243 -8.74 8.93 -8.04
C THR A 243 -7.80 9.52 -9.07
N ALA A 244 -6.54 9.68 -8.70
CA ALA A 244 -5.50 10.22 -9.55
C ALA A 244 -4.23 9.36 -9.47
N LEU A 245 -3.40 9.45 -10.50
CA LEU A 245 -1.99 9.05 -10.44
C LEU A 245 -1.15 10.32 -10.45
N ALA A 246 -0.11 10.35 -9.62
CA ALA A 246 0.86 11.42 -9.62
C ALA A 246 2.29 10.89 -9.75
N LEU A 247 3.12 11.61 -10.49
CA LEU A 247 4.54 11.37 -10.60
C LEU A 247 5.26 12.31 -9.63
N LEU A 248 6.02 11.73 -8.71
CA LEU A 248 6.78 12.43 -7.67
C LEU A 248 8.27 12.29 -7.91
N ASP A 249 9.02 13.29 -7.50
CA ASP A 249 10.46 13.21 -7.29
C ASP A 249 10.86 13.84 -5.94
N ASP A 250 12.14 14.07 -5.73
CA ASP A 250 12.64 14.66 -4.48
C ASP A 250 12.22 16.13 -4.29
N ASP A 251 11.84 16.83 -5.37
CA ASP A 251 11.36 18.22 -5.33
C ASP A 251 9.84 18.33 -5.16
N GLY A 252 9.08 17.21 -5.30
CA GLY A 252 7.63 17.17 -5.12
C GLY A 252 6.84 16.59 -6.29
N VAL A 253 5.65 17.12 -6.54
CA VAL A 253 4.74 16.64 -7.60
C VAL A 253 5.17 17.18 -8.97
N ARG A 254 5.51 16.29 -9.89
CA ARG A 254 5.95 16.61 -11.28
C ARG A 254 4.80 16.65 -12.27
N ALA A 255 3.88 15.72 -12.11
CA ALA A 255 2.69 15.63 -12.95
C ALA A 255 1.59 14.88 -12.17
N LEU A 256 0.34 15.14 -12.55
CA LEU A 256 -0.83 14.47 -12.01
C LEU A 256 -1.85 14.27 -13.12
N VAL A 257 -2.52 13.13 -13.11
CA VAL A 257 -3.65 12.81 -14.01
C VAL A 257 -4.76 12.15 -13.20
N ARG A 258 -6.00 12.60 -13.39
CA ARG A 258 -7.16 11.89 -12.84
C ARG A 258 -7.39 10.61 -13.64
N LEU A 259 -7.71 9.53 -12.92
CA LEU A 259 -8.15 8.30 -13.56
C LEU A 259 -9.58 8.44 -14.06
N PRO A 260 -9.91 7.80 -15.21
CA PRO A 260 -11.28 7.73 -15.66
C PRO A 260 -12.11 6.83 -14.71
N GLU A 261 -13.40 7.12 -14.65
CA GLU A 261 -14.37 6.27 -13.94
C GLU A 261 -14.42 4.86 -14.55
N VAL A 262 -14.67 3.88 -13.72
CA VAL A 262 -14.85 2.48 -14.13
C VAL A 262 -16.30 2.09 -13.86
N GLY A 263 -17.02 1.73 -14.93
CA GLY A 263 -18.45 1.45 -14.80
C GLY A 263 -19.34 2.68 -14.53
N GLY A 264 -18.78 3.89 -14.66
CA GLY A 264 -19.48 5.15 -14.41
C GLY A 264 -19.33 5.69 -12.98
N GLU A 265 -18.41 5.08 -12.19
CA GLU A 265 -18.11 5.47 -10.81
C GLU A 265 -16.59 5.64 -10.63
N PRO A 266 -16.14 6.58 -9.78
CA PRO A 266 -14.75 6.63 -9.36
C PRO A 266 -14.42 5.37 -8.54
N VAL A 267 -13.18 4.88 -8.67
CA VAL A 267 -12.72 3.67 -7.97
C VAL A 267 -11.53 4.00 -7.08
N LYS A 268 -11.47 3.45 -5.89
CA LYS A 268 -10.35 3.62 -4.95
C LYS A 268 -9.23 2.65 -5.34
N VAL A 269 -8.15 3.19 -5.92
CA VAL A 269 -6.93 2.41 -6.19
C VAL A 269 -6.09 2.36 -4.94
N GLU A 270 -5.84 1.14 -4.42
CA GLU A 270 -5.14 0.89 -3.17
C GLU A 270 -3.79 0.21 -3.36
N GLY A 271 -3.49 -0.30 -4.54
CA GLY A 271 -2.22 -0.94 -4.80
C GLY A 271 -1.78 -0.80 -6.24
N LEU A 272 -0.47 -0.65 -6.48
CA LEU A 272 0.17 -0.49 -7.78
C LEU A 272 1.34 -1.46 -7.95
N ALA A 273 1.38 -2.19 -9.07
CA ALA A 273 2.53 -3.00 -9.46
C ALA A 273 2.86 -2.84 -10.94
N PRO A 274 4.14 -2.81 -11.35
CA PRO A 274 4.52 -2.69 -12.73
C PRO A 274 4.33 -4.03 -13.45
N ARG A 275 3.56 -4.06 -14.54
CA ARG A 275 3.42 -5.25 -15.39
C ARG A 275 4.42 -5.24 -16.55
N GLU A 276 4.58 -4.09 -17.19
CA GLU A 276 5.49 -3.91 -18.30
C GLU A 276 6.04 -2.49 -18.29
N VAL A 277 7.36 -2.36 -18.36
CA VAL A 277 8.03 -1.06 -18.51
C VAL A 277 8.39 -0.87 -19.97
N ARG A 278 8.03 0.29 -20.54
CA ARG A 278 8.24 0.66 -21.94
C ARG A 278 9.00 1.99 -22.03
N PRO A 279 9.62 2.31 -23.15
CA PRO A 279 10.37 3.57 -23.30
C PRO A 279 9.54 4.84 -23.12
N ASP A 280 8.22 4.78 -23.40
CA ASP A 280 7.28 5.90 -23.38
C ASP A 280 6.27 5.82 -22.20
N GLY A 281 6.42 4.84 -21.32
CA GLY A 281 5.50 4.65 -20.20
C GLY A 281 5.56 3.25 -19.58
N LEU A 282 4.48 2.85 -18.94
CA LEU A 282 4.39 1.54 -18.29
C LEU A 282 2.95 1.02 -18.29
N GLU A 283 2.80 -0.29 -18.28
CA GLU A 283 1.56 -0.95 -17.94
C GLU A 283 1.58 -1.27 -16.45
N VAL A 284 0.55 -0.81 -15.73
CA VAL A 284 0.43 -0.98 -14.27
C VAL A 284 -0.74 -1.90 -13.97
N LEU A 285 -0.53 -2.86 -13.10
CA LEU A 285 -1.60 -3.56 -12.40
C LEU A 285 -1.97 -2.71 -11.19
N ALA A 286 -3.24 -2.33 -11.09
CA ALA A 286 -3.77 -1.61 -9.94
C ALA A 286 -4.86 -2.46 -9.29
N VAL A 287 -4.89 -2.54 -7.96
CA VAL A 287 -6.00 -3.16 -7.23
C VAL A 287 -6.91 -2.09 -6.64
N VAL A 288 -8.19 -2.42 -6.60
CA VAL A 288 -9.27 -1.53 -6.17
C VAL A 288 -10.02 -2.22 -5.06
N ASP A 289 -10.19 -1.54 -3.94
CA ASP A 289 -11.16 -1.96 -2.94
C ASP A 289 -12.54 -1.37 -3.21
N ALA A 290 -13.57 -2.15 -2.85
CA ALA A 290 -14.97 -1.74 -3.01
C ALA A 290 -15.53 -1.08 -1.75
N ASP A 291 -14.77 -1.02 -0.65
CA ASP A 291 -15.21 -0.59 0.69
C ASP A 291 -16.52 -1.26 1.15
N ASP A 292 -16.80 -2.44 0.60
CA ASP A 292 -18.01 -3.25 0.89
C ASP A 292 -17.59 -4.71 1.12
N PRO A 293 -17.77 -5.26 2.34
CA PRO A 293 -17.33 -6.62 2.66
C PRO A 293 -18.08 -7.72 1.89
N GLU A 294 -19.20 -7.40 1.25
CA GLU A 294 -19.96 -8.34 0.40
C GLU A 294 -19.46 -8.33 -1.05
N GLN A 295 -18.72 -7.31 -1.46
CA GLN A 295 -18.23 -7.17 -2.82
C GLN A 295 -16.78 -7.63 -2.96
N PRO A 296 -16.43 -8.28 -4.07
CA PRO A 296 -15.04 -8.61 -4.37
C PRO A 296 -14.29 -7.35 -4.83
N SER A 297 -13.05 -7.23 -4.38
CA SER A 297 -12.09 -6.29 -4.96
C SER A 297 -11.86 -6.56 -6.44
N ALA A 298 -11.36 -5.57 -7.17
CA ALA A 298 -11.06 -5.69 -8.58
C ALA A 298 -9.60 -5.35 -8.87
N ALA A 299 -9.11 -5.82 -10.01
CA ALA A 299 -7.83 -5.43 -10.56
C ALA A 299 -8.02 -4.69 -11.88
N LEU A 300 -7.35 -3.59 -12.06
CA LEU A 300 -7.30 -2.80 -13.30
C LEU A 300 -5.94 -2.97 -13.97
N VAL A 301 -5.94 -2.96 -15.28
CA VAL A 301 -4.75 -2.78 -16.07
C VAL A 301 -4.76 -1.35 -16.61
N LEU A 302 -3.78 -0.56 -16.18
CA LEU A 302 -3.63 0.83 -16.56
C LEU A 302 -2.48 0.98 -17.57
N ASP A 303 -2.69 1.73 -18.65
CA ASP A 303 -1.64 2.19 -19.56
C ASP A 303 -1.25 3.61 -19.15
N VAL A 304 -0.05 3.77 -18.63
CA VAL A 304 0.46 5.05 -18.11
C VAL A 304 1.58 5.55 -19.01
N ARG A 305 1.46 6.78 -19.54
CA ARG A 305 2.44 7.45 -20.40
C ARG A 305 2.97 8.72 -19.74
N ARG A 306 4.27 8.98 -19.91
CA ARG A 306 4.99 10.09 -19.28
C ARG A 306 5.97 10.80 -20.24
#